data_c873991462079d74a57ecea79f875c0f
#
_entry.id   c873991462079d74a57ecea79f875c0f
#
_cell.length_a   1.000
_cell.length_b   1.000
_cell.length_c   1.000
_cell.angle_alpha   90.00
_cell.angle_beta   90.00
_cell.angle_gamma   90.00
#
_symmetry.space_group_name_H-M   'P 1'
#
loop_
_entity.id
_entity.type
_entity.pdbx_description
1 polymer ?
#
loop_
_entity_poly.entity_id
_entity_poly.type
_entity_poly.pdbx_seq_one_letter_code
_entity_poly.pdbx_strand_id
1 'polypeptide(L)'
;MTQDLYKQIQQFYDASSHLWEQIWGEHMHHGYYGSKGTLKTDRRQAQINLIEELLLWANVNNDDRKPQNIIDVGCGIGGSTVYLAQKFGAKAKGISLSPVQVSRATERSIEAGLKSTVNFQVADALKMPFADNSFDLVWSLESAEHFPDKKKFLEEAYRVLQPGGKLIMATWCHRPINSLAEELTEKEKRLLEEIYRVYCLPYVISLPEYETLTLDCGFKNLQSADWSIAVAPFWDVVIDSAITPQAIFGLIQAGGKTIRAALSLMLMRQGYKRGLIRFGLITATK
;
A
#
# COMPACT_ATOMS: atom_id res chain seq x y z
N MET A 1 10.37 -22.05 1.45
CA MET A 1 9.21 -21.35 0.84
C MET A 1 9.13 -19.88 1.26
N THR A 2 9.04 -19.53 2.54
CA THR A 2 8.92 -18.12 3.00
C THR A 2 10.18 -17.27 2.71
N GLN A 3 11.37 -17.81 2.90
CA GLN A 3 12.64 -17.10 2.61
C GLN A 3 12.83 -16.81 1.11
N ASP A 4 12.43 -17.74 0.24
CA ASP A 4 12.53 -17.53 -1.20
C ASP A 4 11.54 -16.46 -1.68
N LEU A 5 10.33 -16.44 -1.10
CA LEU A 5 9.34 -15.41 -1.39
C LEU A 5 9.83 -14.02 -0.95
N TYR A 6 10.37 -13.88 0.26
CA TYR A 6 10.92 -12.61 0.74
C TYR A 6 12.05 -12.11 -0.14
N LYS A 7 12.93 -13.01 -0.57
CA LYS A 7 14.00 -12.66 -1.51
C LYS A 7 13.45 -12.21 -2.87
N GLN A 8 12.39 -12.84 -3.37
CA GLN A 8 11.74 -12.44 -4.62
C GLN A 8 11.07 -11.06 -4.48
N ILE A 9 10.33 -10.81 -3.40
CA ILE A 9 9.71 -9.51 -3.11
C ILE A 9 10.79 -8.43 -2.99
N GLN A 10 11.84 -8.69 -2.20
CA GLN A 10 12.96 -7.76 -2.05
C GLN A 10 13.60 -7.44 -3.40
N GLN A 11 13.96 -8.45 -4.19
CA GLN A 11 14.57 -8.28 -5.52
C GLN A 11 13.66 -7.52 -6.49
N PHE A 12 12.34 -7.77 -6.42
CA PHE A 12 11.37 -7.05 -7.22
C PHE A 12 11.42 -5.55 -6.92
N TYR A 13 11.37 -5.16 -5.65
CA TYR A 13 11.43 -3.76 -5.24
C TYR A 13 12.80 -3.13 -5.41
N ASP A 14 13.88 -3.84 -5.11
CA ASP A 14 15.26 -3.36 -5.34
C ASP A 14 15.50 -3.02 -6.82
N ALA A 15 14.96 -3.84 -7.73
CA ALA A 15 15.11 -3.64 -9.17
C ALA A 15 14.16 -2.60 -9.76
N SER A 16 13.01 -2.36 -9.15
CA SER A 16 11.93 -1.57 -9.75
C SER A 16 11.69 -0.22 -9.08
N SER A 17 12.13 -0.01 -7.83
CA SER A 17 11.81 1.21 -7.07
C SER A 17 12.26 2.50 -7.74
N HIS A 18 13.43 2.54 -8.37
CA HIS A 18 13.89 3.72 -9.11
C HIS A 18 12.98 4.04 -10.31
N LEU A 19 12.56 3.01 -11.05
CA LEU A 19 11.64 3.17 -12.17
C LEU A 19 10.26 3.67 -11.68
N TRP A 20 9.76 3.08 -10.60
CA TRP A 20 8.49 3.50 -10.02
C TRP A 20 8.53 4.91 -9.46
N GLU A 21 9.64 5.32 -8.83
CA GLU A 21 9.82 6.71 -8.37
C GLU A 21 9.78 7.70 -9.55
N GLN A 22 10.41 7.39 -10.67
CA GLN A 22 10.35 8.22 -11.87
C GLN A 22 8.93 8.33 -12.45
N ILE A 23 8.18 7.21 -12.44
CA ILE A 23 6.83 7.14 -13.01
C ILE A 23 5.79 7.67 -12.03
N TRP A 24 5.87 7.31 -10.74
CA TRP A 24 4.84 7.57 -9.73
C TRP A 24 5.17 8.72 -8.76
N GLY A 25 6.42 9.16 -8.71
CA GLY A 25 6.88 10.18 -7.77
C GLY A 25 7.22 9.59 -6.40
N GLU A 26 7.13 10.42 -5.37
CA GLU A 26 7.46 10.04 -4.00
C GLU A 26 6.46 9.09 -3.34
N HIS A 27 5.25 8.98 -3.85
CA HIS A 27 4.21 8.09 -3.33
C HIS A 27 4.04 6.89 -4.26
N MET A 28 4.30 5.69 -3.73
CA MET A 28 4.24 4.44 -4.51
C MET A 28 2.91 3.70 -4.29
N HIS A 29 1.79 4.44 -4.31
CA HIS A 29 0.46 3.92 -4.09
C HIS A 29 -0.56 4.60 -5.01
N HIS A 30 -1.79 4.09 -5.05
CA HIS A 30 -2.89 4.67 -5.80
C HIS A 30 -3.18 6.12 -5.41
N GLY A 31 -3.94 6.80 -6.26
CA GLY A 31 -4.56 8.08 -5.97
C GLY A 31 -6.04 7.96 -5.67
N TYR A 32 -6.60 8.93 -4.96
CA TYR A 32 -8.05 9.07 -4.75
C TYR A 32 -8.63 10.08 -5.73
N TYR A 33 -9.62 9.64 -6.49
CA TYR A 33 -10.28 10.43 -7.55
C TYR A 33 -11.75 10.73 -7.22
N GLY A 34 -12.04 10.93 -5.92
CA GLY A 34 -13.40 11.14 -5.41
C GLY A 34 -14.16 9.82 -5.29
N SER A 35 -15.23 9.78 -4.48
CA SER A 35 -16.00 8.55 -4.20
C SER A 35 -16.56 7.88 -5.46
N LYS A 36 -16.77 8.63 -6.53
CA LYS A 36 -17.25 8.12 -7.83
C LYS A 36 -16.12 7.92 -8.86
N GLY A 37 -14.85 8.16 -8.51
CA GLY A 37 -13.72 8.07 -9.42
C GLY A 37 -13.74 9.10 -10.57
N THR A 38 -14.36 10.25 -10.37
CA THR A 38 -14.57 11.23 -11.46
C THR A 38 -13.84 12.56 -11.24
N LEU A 39 -13.15 12.72 -10.10
CA LEU A 39 -12.38 13.91 -9.81
C LEU A 39 -11.17 13.98 -10.75
N LYS A 40 -11.07 15.08 -11.49
CA LYS A 40 -9.91 15.34 -12.35
C LYS A 40 -8.83 16.04 -11.53
N THR A 41 -7.74 15.33 -11.32
CA THR A 41 -6.57 15.85 -10.61
C THR A 41 -5.31 15.17 -11.15
N ASP A 42 -4.17 15.80 -10.96
CA ASP A 42 -2.90 15.17 -11.31
C ASP A 42 -2.60 14.00 -10.35
N ARG A 43 -1.72 13.11 -10.79
CA ARG A 43 -1.41 11.88 -10.06
C ARG A 43 -0.89 12.13 -8.65
N ARG A 44 0.06 13.07 -8.50
CA ARG A 44 0.67 13.36 -7.20
C ARG A 44 -0.37 13.90 -6.22
N GLN A 45 -1.21 14.83 -6.67
CA GLN A 45 -2.29 15.35 -5.84
C GLN A 45 -3.31 14.25 -5.49
N ALA A 46 -3.64 13.36 -6.44
CA ALA A 46 -4.52 12.23 -6.16
C ALA A 46 -3.93 11.29 -5.08
N GLN A 47 -2.63 11.05 -5.08
CA GLN A 47 -1.94 10.25 -4.06
C GLN A 47 -1.99 10.94 -2.69
N ILE A 48 -1.75 12.24 -2.62
CA ILE A 48 -1.93 13.02 -1.39
C ILE A 48 -3.39 12.97 -0.92
N ASN A 49 -4.35 13.14 -1.84
CA ASN A 49 -5.78 13.03 -1.52
C ASN A 49 -6.12 11.66 -0.92
N LEU A 50 -5.51 10.57 -1.37
CA LEU A 50 -5.75 9.24 -0.79
C LEU A 50 -5.32 9.20 0.68
N ILE A 51 -4.16 9.75 1.02
CA ILE A 51 -3.70 9.82 2.42
C ILE A 51 -4.67 10.67 3.25
N GLU A 52 -5.05 11.84 2.77
CA GLU A 52 -5.96 12.76 3.46
C GLU A 52 -7.34 12.15 3.71
N GLU A 53 -7.92 11.52 2.68
CA GLU A 53 -9.23 10.88 2.78
C GLU A 53 -9.21 9.66 3.70
N LEU A 54 -8.12 8.86 3.71
CA LEU A 54 -7.92 7.76 4.66
C LEU A 54 -7.89 8.27 6.10
N LEU A 55 -7.17 9.35 6.36
CA LEU A 55 -7.08 9.96 7.68
C LEU A 55 -8.45 10.53 8.13
N LEU A 56 -9.15 11.19 7.21
CA LEU A 56 -10.50 11.72 7.45
C LEU A 56 -11.50 10.59 7.75
N TRP A 57 -11.53 9.55 6.92
CA TRP A 57 -12.40 8.39 7.07
C TRP A 57 -12.14 7.63 8.38
N ALA A 58 -10.88 7.51 8.77
CA ALA A 58 -10.49 6.88 10.03
C ALA A 58 -10.63 7.81 11.26
N ASN A 59 -11.18 9.02 11.10
CA ASN A 59 -11.34 10.03 12.16
C ASN A 59 -10.04 10.38 12.90
N VAL A 60 -8.90 10.42 12.21
CA VAL A 60 -7.62 10.83 12.80
C VAL A 60 -7.44 12.35 12.79
N ASN A 61 -7.98 13.02 11.77
CA ASN A 61 -7.89 14.47 11.65
C ASN A 61 -8.79 15.25 12.62
N ASN A 62 -9.85 14.61 13.11
CA ASN A 62 -10.88 15.22 13.97
C ASN A 62 -10.70 14.86 15.45
N ASP A 63 -9.74 14.00 15.78
CA ASP A 63 -9.47 13.60 17.14
C ASP A 63 -8.52 14.61 17.82
N ASP A 64 -8.83 15.04 19.04
CA ASP A 64 -7.95 15.87 19.88
C ASP A 64 -6.61 15.17 20.18
N ARG A 65 -6.52 13.87 19.91
CA ARG A 65 -5.34 13.03 20.02
C ARG A 65 -4.66 12.80 18.67
N LYS A 66 -3.90 13.81 18.21
CA LYS A 66 -3.04 13.64 17.05
C LYS A 66 -1.97 12.56 17.30
N PRO A 67 -1.69 11.67 16.35
CA PRO A 67 -0.62 10.70 16.49
C PRO A 67 0.72 11.36 16.81
N GLN A 68 1.45 10.79 17.78
CA GLN A 68 2.78 11.27 18.19
C GLN A 68 3.88 10.30 17.79
N ASN A 69 3.56 8.99 17.71
CA ASN A 69 4.49 7.92 17.37
C ASN A 69 3.86 7.02 16.32
N ILE A 70 4.29 7.17 15.08
CA ILE A 70 3.73 6.49 13.92
C ILE A 70 4.68 5.39 13.46
N ILE A 71 4.15 4.21 13.13
CA ILE A 71 4.84 3.19 12.35
C ILE A 71 4.18 3.04 10.99
N ASP A 72 4.97 3.17 9.91
CA ASP A 72 4.57 2.92 8.52
C ASP A 72 5.12 1.56 8.09
N VAL A 73 4.22 0.58 7.97
CA VAL A 73 4.57 -0.81 7.68
C VAL A 73 4.48 -1.07 6.17
N GLY A 74 5.63 -1.30 5.56
CA GLY A 74 5.77 -1.34 4.11
C GLY A 74 5.89 0.07 3.51
N CYS A 75 6.71 0.90 4.13
CA CYS A 75 6.85 2.34 3.84
C CYS A 75 7.33 2.69 2.42
N GLY A 76 7.75 1.70 1.62
CA GLY A 76 8.36 1.96 0.32
C GLY A 76 9.52 2.94 0.42
N ILE A 77 9.53 3.95 -0.44
CA ILE A 77 10.53 5.03 -0.46
C ILE A 77 10.20 6.21 0.47
N GLY A 78 9.30 6.00 1.46
CA GLY A 78 9.07 6.91 2.58
C GLY A 78 8.12 8.07 2.34
N GLY A 79 7.42 8.13 1.21
CA GLY A 79 6.53 9.25 0.88
C GLY A 79 5.45 9.47 1.94
N SER A 80 4.67 8.44 2.27
CA SER A 80 3.61 8.51 3.29
C SER A 80 4.17 8.77 4.68
N THR A 81 5.29 8.13 5.05
CA THR A 81 5.93 8.30 6.36
C THR A 81 6.33 9.75 6.61
N VAL A 82 7.00 10.38 5.63
CA VAL A 82 7.42 11.79 5.69
C VAL A 82 6.20 12.71 5.76
N TYR A 83 5.21 12.45 4.90
CA TYR A 83 3.97 13.24 4.87
C TYR A 83 3.25 13.23 6.23
N LEU A 84 3.05 12.05 6.83
CA LEU A 84 2.38 11.91 8.13
C LEU A 84 3.17 12.58 9.25
N ALA A 85 4.51 12.43 9.26
CA ALA A 85 5.36 13.09 10.23
C ALA A 85 5.25 14.62 10.16
N GLN A 86 5.27 15.20 8.96
CA GLN A 86 5.09 16.64 8.75
C GLN A 86 3.70 17.11 9.17
N LYS A 87 2.67 16.40 8.76
CA LYS A 87 1.28 16.76 9.04
C LYS A 87 0.96 16.82 10.52
N PHE A 88 1.47 15.87 11.30
CA PHE A 88 1.15 15.75 12.73
C PHE A 88 2.24 16.32 13.65
N GLY A 89 3.43 16.64 13.12
CA GLY A 89 4.59 16.96 13.95
C GLY A 89 5.07 15.75 14.75
N ALA A 90 4.82 14.54 14.25
CA ALA A 90 5.02 13.28 14.95
C ALA A 90 6.41 12.69 14.71
N LYS A 91 6.84 11.80 15.62
CA LYS A 91 7.91 10.86 15.33
C LYS A 91 7.36 9.73 14.47
N ALA A 92 8.07 9.38 13.40
CA ALA A 92 7.66 8.30 12.54
C ALA A 92 8.79 7.30 12.29
N LYS A 93 8.44 6.04 12.20
CA LYS A 93 9.33 4.97 11.76
C LYS A 93 8.72 4.30 10.54
N GLY A 94 9.54 4.04 9.52
CA GLY A 94 9.14 3.26 8.36
C GLY A 94 9.93 1.97 8.30
N ILE A 95 9.26 0.88 7.90
CA ILE A 95 9.92 -0.41 7.65
C ILE A 95 9.61 -0.92 6.25
N SER A 96 10.63 -1.49 5.61
CA SER A 96 10.53 -2.20 4.33
C SER A 96 11.47 -3.40 4.33
N LEU A 97 11.19 -4.41 3.52
CA LEU A 97 12.12 -5.52 3.24
C LEU A 97 13.27 -5.12 2.30
N SER A 98 13.11 -4.03 1.54
CA SER A 98 14.08 -3.57 0.54
C SER A 98 15.08 -2.57 1.15
N PRO A 99 16.39 -2.90 1.22
CA PRO A 99 17.41 -1.95 1.64
C PRO A 99 17.53 -0.76 0.67
N VAL A 100 17.22 -0.94 -0.61
CA VAL A 100 17.20 0.14 -1.62
C VAL A 100 16.11 1.16 -1.27
N GLN A 101 14.90 0.68 -0.95
CA GLN A 101 13.82 1.55 -0.52
C GLN A 101 14.15 2.28 0.79
N VAL A 102 14.70 1.58 1.77
CA VAL A 102 15.09 2.17 3.07
C VAL A 102 16.16 3.25 2.88
N SER A 103 17.15 3.04 2.01
CA SER A 103 18.15 4.07 1.67
C SER A 103 17.47 5.32 1.09
N ARG A 104 16.61 5.14 0.09
CA ARG A 104 15.92 6.26 -0.57
C ARG A 104 14.96 6.98 0.37
N ALA A 105 14.24 6.25 1.22
CA ALA A 105 13.37 6.82 2.25
C ALA A 105 14.15 7.67 3.27
N THR A 106 15.34 7.20 3.65
CA THR A 106 16.24 7.94 4.56
C THR A 106 16.72 9.25 3.93
N GLU A 107 17.15 9.21 2.67
CA GLU A 107 17.52 10.41 1.90
C GLU A 107 16.37 11.42 1.89
N ARG A 108 15.15 10.97 1.58
CA ARG A 108 13.94 11.79 1.57
C ARG A 108 13.66 12.46 2.91
N SER A 109 13.83 11.75 4.02
CA SER A 109 13.64 12.33 5.35
C SER A 109 14.67 13.42 5.67
N ILE A 110 15.90 13.27 5.17
CA ILE A 110 16.96 14.28 5.29
C ILE A 110 16.63 15.50 4.43
N GLU A 111 16.24 15.29 3.17
CA GLU A 111 15.81 16.33 2.24
C GLU A 111 14.64 17.15 2.82
N ALA A 112 13.72 16.48 3.53
CA ALA A 112 12.58 17.10 4.21
C ALA A 112 12.91 17.77 5.56
N GLY A 113 14.18 17.72 6.01
CA GLY A 113 14.60 18.28 7.31
C GLY A 113 14.12 17.48 8.54
N LEU A 114 13.72 16.22 8.36
CA LEU A 114 13.11 15.37 9.39
C LEU A 114 14.04 14.30 9.97
N LYS A 115 15.34 14.37 9.70
CA LYS A 115 16.34 13.36 10.12
C LYS A 115 16.27 13.00 11.62
N SER A 116 15.86 13.93 12.47
CA SER A 116 15.77 13.72 13.93
C SER A 116 14.47 13.05 14.39
N THR A 117 13.43 13.08 13.57
CA THR A 117 12.08 12.62 13.93
C THR A 117 11.58 11.45 13.09
N VAL A 118 12.14 11.26 11.89
CA VAL A 118 11.78 10.19 10.98
C VAL A 118 12.95 9.25 10.74
N ASN A 119 12.73 7.95 10.94
CA ASN A 119 13.76 6.92 10.78
C ASN A 119 13.21 5.74 9.97
N PHE A 120 14.07 5.15 9.14
CA PHE A 120 13.74 3.99 8.33
C PHE A 120 14.68 2.83 8.64
N GLN A 121 14.18 1.59 8.56
CA GLN A 121 15.00 0.40 8.72
C GLN A 121 14.48 -0.78 7.90
N VAL A 122 15.39 -1.66 7.53
CA VAL A 122 15.03 -2.95 6.92
C VAL A 122 14.47 -3.85 8.00
N ALA A 123 13.20 -4.25 7.88
CA ALA A 123 12.55 -5.13 8.84
C ALA A 123 11.38 -5.89 8.22
N ASP A 124 11.05 -7.04 8.82
CA ASP A 124 9.91 -7.87 8.47
C ASP A 124 8.65 -7.40 9.22
N ALA A 125 7.59 -7.12 8.49
CA ALA A 125 6.28 -6.77 9.03
C ALA A 125 5.67 -7.86 9.92
N LEU A 126 6.07 -9.13 9.72
CA LEU A 126 5.60 -10.27 10.51
C LEU A 126 6.40 -10.49 11.81
N LYS A 127 7.47 -9.71 12.01
CA LYS A 127 8.29 -9.71 13.23
C LYS A 127 8.94 -8.35 13.41
N MET A 128 8.14 -7.36 13.77
CA MET A 128 8.62 -5.99 13.90
C MET A 128 9.60 -5.84 15.08
N PRO A 129 10.79 -5.21 14.88
CA PRO A 129 11.81 -5.08 15.92
C PRO A 129 11.51 -3.93 16.88
N PHE A 130 10.29 -3.83 17.35
CA PHE A 130 9.83 -2.80 18.27
C PHE A 130 9.20 -3.43 19.51
N ALA A 131 9.28 -2.72 20.63
CA ALA A 131 8.62 -3.15 21.87
C ALA A 131 7.09 -3.08 21.74
N ASP A 132 6.40 -3.82 22.57
CA ASP A 132 4.94 -3.74 22.70
C ASP A 132 4.52 -2.31 23.08
N ASN A 133 3.35 -1.88 22.61
CA ASN A 133 2.75 -0.59 22.98
C ASN A 133 3.64 0.62 22.69
N SER A 134 4.36 0.61 21.55
CA SER A 134 5.32 1.66 21.17
C SER A 134 4.72 2.77 20.29
N PHE A 135 3.60 2.50 19.62
CA PHE A 135 3.03 3.40 18.62
C PHE A 135 1.57 3.70 18.93
N ASP A 136 1.12 4.89 18.58
CA ASP A 136 -0.29 5.30 18.64
C ASP A 136 -0.98 5.19 17.26
N LEU A 137 -0.22 5.09 16.19
CA LEU A 137 -0.73 4.80 14.84
C LEU A 137 0.13 3.75 14.13
N VAL A 138 -0.51 2.67 13.68
CA VAL A 138 0.02 1.78 12.64
C VAL A 138 -0.62 2.15 11.32
N TRP A 139 0.20 2.56 10.37
CA TRP A 139 -0.16 2.86 9.00
C TRP A 139 0.37 1.78 8.06
N SER A 140 -0.46 1.28 7.16
CA SER A 140 -0.06 0.31 6.13
C SER A 140 -0.84 0.60 4.87
N LEU A 141 -0.19 1.19 3.87
CA LEU A 141 -0.80 1.59 2.62
C LEU A 141 -0.17 0.82 1.46
N GLU A 142 -0.95 -0.08 0.84
CA GLU A 142 -0.55 -0.93 -0.28
C GLU A 142 0.75 -1.71 -0.01
N SER A 143 0.73 -2.46 1.08
CA SER A 143 1.82 -3.34 1.46
C SER A 143 1.34 -4.70 1.97
N ALA A 144 0.15 -4.76 2.60
CA ALA A 144 -0.36 -5.98 3.22
C ALA A 144 -0.67 -7.09 2.21
N GLU A 145 -0.90 -6.77 0.94
CA GLU A 145 -1.04 -7.75 -0.15
C GLU A 145 0.21 -8.64 -0.31
N HIS A 146 1.39 -8.10 0.00
CA HIS A 146 2.67 -8.83 -0.09
C HIS A 146 2.98 -9.70 1.13
N PHE A 147 2.28 -9.53 2.25
CA PHE A 147 2.57 -10.29 3.46
C PHE A 147 2.03 -11.72 3.34
N PRO A 148 2.87 -12.77 3.47
CA PRO A 148 2.43 -14.15 3.30
C PRO A 148 1.51 -14.64 4.42
N ASP A 149 1.60 -14.06 5.61
CA ASP A 149 0.76 -14.36 6.76
C ASP A 149 0.05 -13.08 7.22
N LYS A 150 -1.19 -12.90 6.75
CA LYS A 150 -2.00 -11.72 7.06
C LYS A 150 -2.34 -11.62 8.54
N LYS A 151 -2.62 -12.78 9.16
CA LYS A 151 -2.93 -12.84 10.60
C LYS A 151 -1.73 -12.42 11.42
N LYS A 152 -0.55 -12.95 11.11
CA LYS A 152 0.68 -12.60 11.82
C LYS A 152 1.02 -11.11 11.73
N PHE A 153 0.79 -10.49 10.58
CA PHE A 153 0.93 -9.04 10.44
C PHE A 153 -0.04 -8.29 11.37
N LEU A 154 -1.31 -8.68 11.42
CA LEU A 154 -2.31 -8.04 12.28
C LEU A 154 -1.99 -8.25 13.77
N GLU A 155 -1.50 -9.44 14.17
CA GLU A 155 -0.99 -9.69 15.51
C GLU A 155 0.18 -8.77 15.89
N GLU A 156 1.14 -8.57 14.99
CA GLU A 156 2.26 -7.66 15.20
C GLU A 156 1.80 -6.19 15.24
N ALA A 157 0.88 -5.78 14.37
CA ALA A 157 0.27 -4.45 14.41
C ALA A 157 -0.44 -4.20 15.75
N TYR A 158 -1.21 -5.18 16.23
CA TYR A 158 -1.84 -5.12 17.54
C TYR A 158 -0.83 -5.03 18.68
N ARG A 159 0.23 -5.86 18.62
CA ARG A 159 1.28 -5.88 19.65
C ARG A 159 1.97 -4.54 19.80
N VAL A 160 2.40 -3.94 18.70
CA VAL A 160 3.16 -2.67 18.73
C VAL A 160 2.31 -1.44 18.99
N LEU A 161 0.99 -1.49 18.75
CA LEU A 161 0.07 -0.43 19.13
C LEU A 161 -0.09 -0.36 20.65
N GLN A 162 -0.12 0.86 21.19
CA GLN A 162 -0.51 1.12 22.57
C GLN A 162 -2.04 1.00 22.73
N PRO A 163 -2.53 0.76 23.96
CA PRO A 163 -3.97 0.77 24.23
C PRO A 163 -4.63 2.08 23.74
N GLY A 164 -5.71 1.95 22.96
CA GLY A 164 -6.36 3.07 22.29
C GLY A 164 -5.69 3.54 21.00
N GLY A 165 -4.55 2.96 20.64
CA GLY A 165 -3.87 3.21 19.35
C GLY A 165 -4.67 2.67 18.17
N LYS A 166 -4.45 3.23 16.99
CA LYS A 166 -5.26 2.99 15.80
C LYS A 166 -4.47 2.30 14.69
N LEU A 167 -5.08 1.30 14.07
CA LEU A 167 -4.64 0.73 12.80
C LEU A 167 -5.38 1.44 11.67
N ILE A 168 -4.65 1.86 10.63
CA ILE A 168 -5.18 2.27 9.33
C ILE A 168 -4.45 1.46 8.27
N MET A 169 -5.21 0.66 7.53
CA MET A 169 -4.69 -0.18 6.46
C MET A 169 -5.53 0.00 5.21
N ALA A 170 -4.87 0.15 4.07
CA ALA A 170 -5.48 0.04 2.75
C ALA A 170 -4.64 -0.93 1.91
N THR A 171 -5.28 -1.90 1.28
CA THR A 171 -4.59 -3.00 0.60
C THR A 171 -5.40 -3.54 -0.57
N TRP A 172 -4.72 -4.19 -1.49
CA TRP A 172 -5.41 -4.93 -2.54
C TRP A 172 -6.07 -6.18 -1.95
N CYS A 173 -7.32 -6.35 -2.33
CA CYS A 173 -8.13 -7.51 -1.98
C CYS A 173 -8.60 -8.19 -3.27
N HIS A 174 -8.97 -9.45 -3.19
CA HIS A 174 -9.70 -10.06 -4.29
C HIS A 174 -11.22 -9.95 -4.05
N ARG A 175 -11.99 -10.17 -5.11
CA ARG A 175 -13.45 -10.31 -5.02
C ARG A 175 -13.79 -11.44 -4.04
N PRO A 176 -14.74 -11.25 -3.09
CA PRO A 176 -15.17 -12.32 -2.19
C PRO A 176 -15.67 -13.53 -2.99
N ILE A 177 -15.14 -14.73 -2.68
CA ILE A 177 -15.49 -15.97 -3.39
C ILE A 177 -16.75 -16.60 -2.79
N ASN A 178 -17.02 -16.35 -1.51
CA ASN A 178 -18.12 -16.98 -0.74
C ASN A 178 -19.37 -16.10 -0.64
N SER A 179 -19.51 -15.08 -1.48
CA SER A 179 -20.71 -14.24 -1.54
C SER A 179 -21.66 -14.76 -2.61
N LEU A 180 -22.85 -14.14 -2.71
CA LEU A 180 -23.78 -14.30 -3.83
C LEU A 180 -23.17 -13.92 -5.21
N ALA A 181 -21.89 -13.57 -5.25
CA ALA A 181 -21.15 -13.33 -6.49
C ALA A 181 -20.95 -14.65 -7.24
N GLU A 182 -21.08 -14.61 -8.56
CA GLU A 182 -20.81 -15.74 -9.43
C GLU A 182 -19.38 -16.28 -9.23
N GLU A 183 -19.20 -17.58 -9.35
CA GLU A 183 -17.88 -18.21 -9.33
C GLU A 183 -16.97 -17.61 -10.39
N LEU A 184 -15.67 -17.58 -10.07
CA LEU A 184 -14.68 -17.10 -11.04
C LEU A 184 -14.63 -18.00 -12.26
N THR A 185 -14.77 -17.41 -13.44
CA THR A 185 -14.54 -18.11 -14.70
C THR A 185 -13.07 -18.49 -14.85
N GLU A 186 -12.76 -19.49 -15.67
CA GLU A 186 -11.38 -19.89 -15.94
C GLU A 186 -10.52 -18.74 -16.53
N LYS A 187 -11.12 -17.82 -17.26
CA LYS A 187 -10.43 -16.61 -17.75
C LYS A 187 -10.08 -15.65 -16.61
N GLU A 188 -10.94 -15.52 -15.65
CA GLU A 188 -10.72 -14.67 -14.47
C GLU A 188 -9.67 -15.25 -13.53
N LYS A 189 -9.70 -16.56 -13.31
CA LYS A 189 -8.66 -17.27 -12.53
C LYS A 189 -7.27 -17.05 -13.15
N ARG A 190 -7.14 -17.25 -14.48
CA ARG A 190 -5.87 -17.01 -15.19
C ARG A 190 -5.41 -15.56 -15.09
N LEU A 191 -6.33 -14.59 -15.19
CA LEU A 191 -5.98 -13.19 -15.05
C LEU A 191 -5.46 -12.86 -13.64
N LEU A 192 -6.10 -13.39 -12.61
CA LEU A 192 -5.64 -13.24 -11.22
C LEU A 192 -4.28 -13.89 -10.99
N GLU A 193 -4.08 -15.12 -11.46
CA GLU A 193 -2.78 -15.82 -11.38
C GLU A 193 -1.67 -15.01 -12.06
N GLU A 194 -1.95 -14.41 -13.21
CA GLU A 194 -0.98 -13.57 -13.91
C GLU A 194 -0.68 -12.28 -13.14
N ILE A 195 -1.69 -11.61 -12.59
CA ILE A 195 -1.51 -10.44 -11.72
C ILE A 195 -0.63 -10.82 -10.53
N TYR A 196 -0.95 -11.90 -9.81
CA TYR A 196 -0.19 -12.33 -8.63
C TYR A 196 1.25 -12.66 -8.99
N ARG A 197 1.48 -13.33 -10.10
CA ARG A 197 2.83 -13.66 -10.58
C ARG A 197 3.65 -12.40 -10.91
N VAL A 198 3.06 -11.44 -11.61
CA VAL A 198 3.76 -10.23 -12.07
C VAL A 198 4.11 -9.29 -10.94
N TYR A 199 3.23 -9.16 -9.95
CA TYR A 199 3.43 -8.30 -8.78
C TYR A 199 4.05 -9.04 -7.58
N CYS A 200 4.50 -10.30 -7.75
CA CYS A 200 5.08 -11.12 -6.69
C CYS A 200 4.18 -11.22 -5.45
N LEU A 201 2.85 -11.34 -5.67
CA LEU A 201 1.90 -11.47 -4.57
C LEU A 201 1.85 -12.94 -4.09
N PRO A 202 2.04 -13.20 -2.79
CA PRO A 202 1.99 -14.56 -2.27
C PRO A 202 0.57 -15.14 -2.38
N TYR A 203 -0.36 -14.45 -1.78
CA TYR A 203 -1.78 -14.67 -1.94
C TYR A 203 -2.53 -13.45 -1.38
N VAL A 204 -3.65 -13.13 -2.00
CA VAL A 204 -4.48 -12.00 -1.63
C VAL A 204 -5.79 -12.55 -1.07
N ILE A 205 -6.32 -11.95 -0.02
CA ILE A 205 -7.59 -12.32 0.59
C ILE A 205 -8.64 -11.24 0.32
N SER A 206 -9.90 -11.56 0.57
CA SER A 206 -11.00 -10.62 0.46
C SER A 206 -11.08 -9.67 1.66
N LEU A 207 -11.78 -8.55 1.50
CA LEU A 207 -11.99 -7.61 2.61
C LEU A 207 -12.72 -8.24 3.81
N PRO A 208 -13.79 -9.06 3.65
CA PRO A 208 -14.41 -9.76 4.79
C PRO A 208 -13.47 -10.72 5.54
N GLU A 209 -12.51 -11.36 4.83
CA GLU A 209 -11.49 -12.17 5.50
C GLU A 209 -10.55 -11.31 6.35
N TYR A 210 -10.13 -10.14 5.84
CA TYR A 210 -9.36 -9.17 6.64
C TYR A 210 -10.13 -8.67 7.86
N GLU A 211 -11.44 -8.40 7.72
CA GLU A 211 -12.31 -8.00 8.84
C GLU A 211 -12.32 -9.07 9.95
N THR A 212 -12.53 -10.32 9.55
CA THR A 212 -12.53 -11.46 10.48
C THR A 212 -11.19 -11.59 11.20
N LEU A 213 -10.08 -11.58 10.46
CA LEU A 213 -8.73 -11.69 11.04
C LEU A 213 -8.41 -10.52 11.98
N THR A 214 -8.88 -9.31 11.65
CA THR A 214 -8.65 -8.11 12.48
C THR A 214 -9.38 -8.24 13.82
N LEU A 215 -10.63 -8.69 13.82
CA LEU A 215 -11.41 -8.95 15.05
C LEU A 215 -10.80 -10.09 15.88
N ASP A 216 -10.39 -11.17 15.23
CA ASP A 216 -9.74 -12.32 15.88
C ASP A 216 -8.43 -11.95 16.58
N CYS A 217 -7.72 -10.93 16.09
CA CYS A 217 -6.51 -10.38 16.73
C CYS A 217 -6.83 -9.50 17.95
N GLY A 218 -8.10 -9.23 18.26
CA GLY A 218 -8.53 -8.46 19.43
C GLY A 218 -8.78 -6.98 19.17
N PHE A 219 -8.68 -6.52 17.93
CA PHE A 219 -9.03 -5.15 17.57
C PHE A 219 -10.52 -4.87 17.80
N LYS A 220 -10.83 -3.61 18.11
CA LYS A 220 -12.20 -3.12 18.37
C LYS A 220 -12.54 -1.96 17.44
N ASN A 221 -13.80 -1.55 17.43
CA ASN A 221 -14.28 -0.41 16.64
C ASN A 221 -13.86 -0.50 15.16
N LEU A 222 -13.90 -1.71 14.63
CA LEU A 222 -13.54 -1.97 13.23
C LEU A 222 -14.50 -1.25 12.30
N GLN A 223 -13.95 -0.52 11.34
CA GLN A 223 -14.63 -0.01 10.17
C GLN A 223 -13.91 -0.50 8.92
N SER A 224 -14.63 -0.84 7.89
CA SER A 224 -14.12 -1.25 6.60
C SER A 224 -14.81 -0.52 5.45
N ALA A 225 -14.16 -0.40 4.32
CA ALA A 225 -14.74 0.17 3.11
C ALA A 225 -14.04 -0.39 1.86
N ASP A 226 -14.77 -0.42 0.75
CA ASP A 226 -14.23 -0.72 -0.58
C ASP A 226 -14.15 0.58 -1.41
N TRP A 227 -12.93 1.04 -1.67
CA TRP A 227 -12.69 2.24 -2.47
C TRP A 227 -12.21 1.94 -3.89
N SER A 228 -12.48 0.74 -4.40
CA SER A 228 -12.08 0.33 -5.74
C SER A 228 -12.48 1.32 -6.83
N ILE A 229 -13.69 1.89 -6.75
CA ILE A 229 -14.16 2.90 -7.72
C ILE A 229 -13.37 4.20 -7.59
N ALA A 230 -13.08 4.62 -6.36
CA ALA A 230 -12.40 5.87 -6.09
C ALA A 230 -10.94 5.87 -6.56
N VAL A 231 -10.28 4.71 -6.57
CA VAL A 231 -8.86 4.57 -6.92
C VAL A 231 -8.61 4.03 -8.33
N ALA A 232 -9.58 3.33 -8.94
CA ALA A 232 -9.43 2.70 -10.26
C ALA A 232 -8.91 3.64 -11.37
N PRO A 233 -9.28 4.93 -11.43
CA PRO A 233 -8.77 5.85 -12.44
C PRO A 233 -7.25 6.02 -12.44
N PHE A 234 -6.59 5.71 -11.34
CA PHE A 234 -5.12 5.74 -11.25
C PHE A 234 -4.45 4.98 -12.38
N TRP A 235 -4.97 3.79 -12.73
CA TRP A 235 -4.41 2.96 -13.79
C TRP A 235 -4.53 3.60 -15.16
N ASP A 236 -5.65 4.28 -15.46
CA ASP A 236 -5.82 5.03 -16.71
C ASP A 236 -4.83 6.21 -16.74
N VAL A 237 -4.70 6.97 -15.67
CA VAL A 237 -3.77 8.11 -15.57
C VAL A 237 -2.31 7.68 -15.77
N VAL A 238 -1.90 6.55 -15.15
CA VAL A 238 -0.54 6.03 -15.30
C VAL A 238 -0.29 5.52 -16.72
N ILE A 239 -1.23 4.77 -17.30
CA ILE A 239 -1.14 4.26 -18.68
C ILE A 239 -1.05 5.44 -19.65
N ASP A 240 -1.93 6.45 -19.52
CA ASP A 240 -1.92 7.63 -20.40
C ASP A 240 -0.60 8.39 -20.32
N SER A 241 0.01 8.47 -19.12
CA SER A 241 1.33 9.09 -18.97
C SER A 241 2.47 8.30 -19.63
N ALA A 242 2.31 6.98 -19.77
CA ALA A 242 3.28 6.09 -20.42
C ALA A 242 3.15 6.03 -21.96
N ILE A 243 2.04 6.52 -22.52
CA ILE A 243 1.77 6.49 -23.97
C ILE A 243 2.22 7.78 -24.68
N THR A 244 2.91 8.69 -24.00
CA THR A 244 3.47 9.88 -24.67
C THR A 244 4.55 9.49 -25.68
N PRO A 245 4.72 10.22 -26.80
CA PRO A 245 5.77 9.92 -27.79
C PRO A 245 7.18 9.82 -27.18
N GLN A 246 7.50 10.64 -26.19
CA GLN A 246 8.76 10.61 -25.47
C GLN A 246 8.89 9.32 -24.62
N ALA A 247 7.80 8.91 -23.95
CA ALA A 247 7.78 7.68 -23.16
C ALA A 247 7.89 6.43 -24.04
N ILE A 248 7.21 6.40 -25.20
CA ILE A 248 7.30 5.29 -26.17
C ILE A 248 8.72 5.15 -26.70
N PHE A 249 9.38 6.26 -27.03
CA PHE A 249 10.78 6.24 -27.49
C PHE A 249 11.72 5.71 -26.40
N GLY A 250 11.53 6.14 -25.16
CA GLY A 250 12.24 5.62 -23.98
C GLY A 250 11.96 4.13 -23.72
N LEU A 251 10.71 3.67 -23.92
CA LEU A 251 10.29 2.27 -23.80
C LEU A 251 11.02 1.36 -24.81
N ILE A 252 11.18 1.82 -26.05
CA ILE A 252 11.88 1.07 -27.11
C ILE A 252 13.38 0.95 -26.77
N GLN A 253 13.99 2.00 -26.23
CA GLN A 253 15.41 1.99 -25.84
C GLN A 253 15.68 1.18 -24.57
N ALA A 254 14.73 1.12 -23.63
CA ALA A 254 14.88 0.45 -22.34
C ALA A 254 14.67 -1.09 -22.39
N GLY A 255 14.25 -1.63 -23.55
CA GLY A 255 14.19 -3.08 -23.79
C GLY A 255 13.06 -3.82 -23.06
N GLY A 256 13.11 -5.15 -23.08
CA GLY A 256 12.02 -6.04 -22.68
C GLY A 256 11.49 -5.89 -21.22
N LYS A 257 12.27 -5.33 -20.29
CA LYS A 257 11.84 -5.09 -18.91
C LYS A 257 10.73 -4.03 -18.84
N THR A 258 10.83 -2.98 -19.65
CA THR A 258 9.88 -1.87 -19.68
C THR A 258 8.58 -2.26 -20.37
N ILE A 259 8.65 -3.11 -21.39
CA ILE A 259 7.44 -3.70 -22.02
C ILE A 259 6.67 -4.55 -21.00
N ARG A 260 7.37 -5.34 -20.19
CA ARG A 260 6.75 -6.15 -19.13
C ARG A 260 6.07 -5.26 -18.07
N ALA A 261 6.69 -4.14 -17.69
CA ALA A 261 6.10 -3.16 -16.77
C ALA A 261 4.82 -2.53 -17.35
N ALA A 262 4.83 -2.13 -18.63
CA ALA A 262 3.63 -1.60 -19.30
C ALA A 262 2.50 -2.63 -19.38
N LEU A 263 2.81 -3.89 -19.65
CA LEU A 263 1.83 -4.98 -19.65
C LEU A 263 1.23 -5.21 -18.25
N SER A 264 2.02 -5.06 -17.18
CA SER A 264 1.53 -5.21 -15.82
C SER A 264 0.47 -4.16 -15.45
N LEU A 265 0.62 -2.92 -15.92
CA LEU A 265 -0.38 -1.87 -15.72
C LEU A 265 -1.73 -2.23 -16.37
N MET A 266 -1.68 -2.81 -17.57
CA MET A 266 -2.89 -3.26 -18.28
C MET A 266 -3.60 -4.41 -17.56
N LEU A 267 -2.86 -5.34 -16.94
CA LEU A 267 -3.43 -6.42 -16.14
C LEU A 267 -4.20 -5.88 -14.93
N MET A 268 -3.61 -4.95 -14.19
CA MET A 268 -4.27 -4.33 -13.04
C MET A 268 -5.52 -3.54 -13.45
N ARG A 269 -5.42 -2.74 -14.52
CA ARG A 269 -6.60 -2.06 -15.10
C ARG A 269 -7.74 -3.04 -15.41
N GLN A 270 -7.43 -4.20 -16.01
CA GLN A 270 -8.42 -5.23 -16.28
C GLN A 270 -8.95 -5.87 -14.99
N GLY A 271 -8.10 -6.13 -14.02
CA GLY A 271 -8.47 -6.65 -12.70
C GLY A 271 -9.52 -5.78 -12.02
N TYR A 272 -9.27 -4.47 -11.96
CA TYR A 272 -10.23 -3.49 -11.42
C TYR A 272 -11.53 -3.41 -12.25
N LYS A 273 -11.43 -3.28 -13.57
CA LYS A 273 -12.62 -3.20 -14.46
C LYS A 273 -13.54 -4.42 -14.35
N ARG A 274 -12.99 -5.60 -14.06
CA ARG A 274 -13.75 -6.83 -13.85
C ARG A 274 -14.15 -7.03 -12.38
N GLY A 275 -13.76 -6.14 -11.49
CA GLY A 275 -13.98 -6.25 -10.06
C GLY A 275 -13.29 -7.45 -9.41
N LEU A 276 -12.23 -8.00 -10.05
CA LEU A 276 -11.43 -9.10 -9.53
C LEU A 276 -10.46 -8.62 -8.45
N ILE A 277 -9.85 -7.47 -8.68
CA ILE A 277 -9.03 -6.77 -7.69
C ILE A 277 -9.89 -5.66 -7.10
N ARG A 278 -9.83 -5.54 -5.79
CA ARG A 278 -10.52 -4.55 -4.97
C ARG A 278 -9.52 -3.76 -4.15
N PHE A 279 -9.92 -2.58 -3.74
CA PHE A 279 -9.14 -1.74 -2.83
C PHE A 279 -9.86 -1.67 -1.50
N GLY A 280 -9.45 -2.55 -0.58
CA GLY A 280 -10.06 -2.70 0.73
C GLY A 280 -9.39 -1.82 1.77
N LEU A 281 -10.19 -1.22 2.64
CA LEU A 281 -9.75 -0.38 3.75
C LEU A 281 -10.20 -0.97 5.07
N ILE A 282 -9.34 -0.88 6.06
CA ILE A 282 -9.65 -1.21 7.44
C ILE A 282 -9.09 -0.13 8.36
N THR A 283 -9.89 0.31 9.31
CA THR A 283 -9.43 1.01 10.51
C THR A 283 -10.01 0.33 11.73
N ALA A 284 -9.20 0.20 12.78
CA ALA A 284 -9.59 -0.42 14.03
C ALA A 284 -8.75 0.11 15.19
N THR A 285 -9.19 -0.12 16.42
CA THR A 285 -8.55 0.37 17.64
C THR A 285 -8.08 -0.83 18.50
N LYS A 286 -6.90 -0.73 19.09
CA LYS A 286 -6.42 -1.68 20.11
C LYS A 286 -7.16 -1.52 21.42
#